data_190bb4a85793a195b9fe77f686bded49
#
_entry.id   190bb4a85793a195b9fe77f686bded49
#
_cell.length_a   1.000
_cell.length_b   1.000
_cell.length_c   1.000
_cell.angle_alpha   90.00
_cell.angle_beta   90.00
_cell.angle_gamma   90.00
#
_symmetry.space_group_name_H-M   'P 1'
#
loop_
_entity.id
_entity.type
_entity.pdbx_description
1 polymer ?
#
loop_
_entity_poly.entity_id
_entity_poly.type
_entity_poly.pdbx_seq_one_letter_code
_entity_poly.pdbx_strand_id
1 'polypeptide(L)'
;VNVLQVMQWRGVQDLVFSSSCTVYGQPTHMPVSERAPDHSASSPYGYTKVVGERMIRDAVRANHTLKAVLLRYFNPIGAHPEGHIGELPIGVPGNLVPFITQTAAGLRKQLTIHGNDYATTDGTCVRDYLHVLDVASAHVMALRWMKEQPSPLCEAFNLGAGEGHSVKQVVDLFEEVTGQHVPKVQGPRRAGDVAAIWADNTKSREVLGWNCEHDLRSALRDAWNWQCSLKEASAHH
;
A
#
# COMPACT_ATOMS: atom_id res chain seq x y z
N VAL A 1 9.90 16.20 -10.61
CA VAL A 1 10.18 17.22 -11.66
C VAL A 1 10.85 16.55 -12.85
N ASN A 2 12.02 15.94 -12.72
CA ASN A 2 12.80 15.39 -13.83
C ASN A 2 11.99 14.43 -14.74
N VAL A 3 11.18 13.53 -14.14
CA VAL A 3 10.33 12.61 -14.93
C VAL A 3 9.35 13.40 -15.81
N LEU A 4 8.64 14.39 -15.26
CA LEU A 4 7.69 15.20 -16.03
C LEU A 4 8.37 16.00 -17.15
N GLN A 5 9.58 16.52 -16.92
CA GLN A 5 10.37 17.19 -17.96
C GLN A 5 10.79 16.24 -19.08
N VAL A 6 11.27 15.05 -18.74
CA VAL A 6 11.65 14.03 -19.74
C VAL A 6 10.41 13.55 -20.51
N MET A 7 9.27 13.36 -19.85
CA MET A 7 8.01 13.03 -20.52
C MET A 7 7.65 14.09 -21.57
N GLN A 8 7.73 15.37 -21.21
CA GLN A 8 7.46 16.48 -22.12
C GLN A 8 8.42 16.46 -23.32
N TRP A 9 9.72 16.29 -23.10
CA TRP A 9 10.72 16.25 -24.17
C TRP A 9 10.54 15.05 -25.11
N ARG A 10 10.05 13.93 -24.57
CA ARG A 10 9.86 12.69 -25.33
C ARG A 10 8.46 12.50 -25.89
N GLY A 11 7.56 13.44 -25.64
CA GLY A 11 6.16 13.34 -26.08
C GLY A 11 5.36 12.23 -25.38
N VAL A 12 5.78 11.80 -24.17
CA VAL A 12 5.04 10.84 -23.36
C VAL A 12 3.91 11.56 -22.65
N GLN A 13 2.66 11.12 -22.90
CA GLN A 13 1.47 11.85 -22.45
C GLN A 13 0.74 11.14 -21.29
N ASP A 14 0.99 9.87 -21.06
CA ASP A 14 0.30 9.06 -20.06
C ASP A 14 1.20 8.78 -18.84
N LEU A 15 0.71 9.08 -17.64
CA LEU A 15 1.42 8.85 -16.36
C LEU A 15 0.54 8.14 -15.37
N VAL A 16 1.00 7.02 -14.82
CA VAL A 16 0.45 6.44 -13.58
C VAL A 16 1.42 6.71 -12.45
N PHE A 17 0.93 7.37 -11.40
CA PHE A 17 1.72 7.76 -10.24
C PHE A 17 1.37 6.92 -9.02
N SER A 18 2.36 6.26 -8.44
CA SER A 18 2.27 5.54 -7.17
C SER A 18 2.13 6.53 -6.01
N SER A 19 0.89 6.91 -5.70
CA SER A 19 0.56 7.72 -4.53
C SER A 19 0.30 6.82 -3.31
N SER A 20 -0.28 7.36 -2.24
CA SER A 20 -0.48 6.66 -0.98
C SER A 20 -1.68 7.21 -0.22
N CYS A 21 -2.35 6.38 0.57
CA CYS A 21 -3.36 6.80 1.53
C CYS A 21 -2.83 7.79 2.58
N THR A 22 -1.51 7.88 2.76
CA THR A 22 -0.88 8.83 3.69
C THR A 22 -1.11 10.30 3.33
N VAL A 23 -1.59 10.60 2.10
CA VAL A 23 -2.00 11.96 1.69
C VAL A 23 -3.21 12.46 2.49
N TYR A 24 -4.03 11.56 3.03
CA TYR A 24 -5.20 11.89 3.85
C TYR A 24 -4.87 12.29 5.29
N GLY A 25 -3.66 11.99 5.76
CA GLY A 25 -3.26 12.22 7.15
C GLY A 25 -4.11 11.43 8.13
N GLN A 26 -4.81 12.12 9.02
CA GLN A 26 -5.75 11.51 9.98
C GLN A 26 -7.20 11.83 9.56
N PRO A 27 -7.82 10.99 8.74
CA PRO A 27 -9.18 11.23 8.29
C PRO A 27 -10.18 11.05 9.45
N THR A 28 -11.26 11.83 9.41
CA THR A 28 -12.31 11.83 10.45
C THR A 28 -13.41 10.82 10.20
N HIS A 29 -13.52 10.33 8.97
CA HIS A 29 -14.56 9.38 8.56
C HIS A 29 -13.95 8.19 7.82
N MET A 30 -14.49 7.01 8.07
CA MET A 30 -14.14 5.73 7.43
C MET A 30 -15.38 5.10 6.81
N PRO A 31 -15.25 4.44 5.67
CA PRO A 31 -14.07 4.35 4.81
C PRO A 31 -13.69 5.68 4.18
N VAL A 32 -12.39 5.86 3.83
CA VAL A 32 -11.88 7.11 3.23
C VAL A 32 -12.12 7.10 1.73
N SER A 33 -12.84 8.09 1.20
CA SER A 33 -13.00 8.27 -0.25
C SER A 33 -11.99 9.29 -0.81
N GLU A 34 -11.84 9.32 -2.13
CA GLU A 34 -10.97 10.28 -2.84
C GLU A 34 -11.43 11.76 -2.68
N ARG A 35 -12.65 11.96 -2.19
CA ARG A 35 -13.21 13.30 -1.87
C ARG A 35 -12.73 13.84 -0.52
N ALA A 36 -12.14 12.98 0.32
CA ALA A 36 -11.57 13.42 1.59
C ALA A 36 -10.41 14.41 1.35
N PRO A 37 -10.18 15.37 2.26
CA PRO A 37 -9.04 16.29 2.16
C PRO A 37 -7.72 15.52 2.05
N ASP A 38 -6.87 15.88 1.08
CA ASP A 38 -5.62 15.21 0.74
C ASP A 38 -4.37 16.05 1.03
N HIS A 39 -4.46 16.97 2.00
CA HIS A 39 -3.37 17.93 2.30
C HIS A 39 -2.77 17.76 3.69
N SER A 40 -3.21 16.75 4.44
CA SER A 40 -2.96 16.63 5.88
C SER A 40 -1.97 15.53 6.24
N ALA A 41 -1.01 15.24 5.35
CA ALA A 41 -0.01 14.21 5.61
C ALA A 41 0.68 14.42 6.97
N SER A 42 0.65 13.39 7.82
CA SER A 42 1.21 13.41 9.18
C SER A 42 2.67 12.95 9.24
N SER A 43 3.28 12.65 8.09
CA SER A 43 4.66 12.17 8.01
C SER A 43 5.42 12.80 6.84
N PRO A 44 6.77 12.90 6.91
CA PRO A 44 7.59 13.35 5.79
C PRO A 44 7.35 12.54 4.50
N TYR A 45 7.21 11.22 4.60
CA TYR A 45 6.86 10.36 3.47
C TYR A 45 5.52 10.75 2.85
N GLY A 46 4.46 10.86 3.66
CA GLY A 46 3.14 11.28 3.18
C GLY A 46 3.19 12.64 2.51
N TYR A 47 3.95 13.58 3.06
CA TYR A 47 4.12 14.91 2.48
C TYR A 47 4.77 14.85 1.09
N THR A 48 5.74 13.95 0.84
CA THR A 48 6.31 13.77 -0.50
C THR A 48 5.27 13.33 -1.52
N LYS A 49 4.27 12.52 -1.10
CA LYS A 49 3.15 12.10 -1.97
C LYS A 49 2.18 13.24 -2.25
N VAL A 50 1.84 14.05 -1.24
CA VAL A 50 1.03 15.28 -1.42
C VAL A 50 1.69 16.23 -2.41
N VAL A 51 2.99 16.49 -2.25
CA VAL A 51 3.77 17.35 -3.19
C VAL A 51 3.80 16.74 -4.58
N GLY A 52 4.00 15.42 -4.70
CA GLY A 52 4.00 14.69 -5.97
C GLY A 52 2.67 14.84 -6.72
N GLU A 53 1.54 14.59 -6.03
CA GLU A 53 0.20 14.78 -6.61
C GLU A 53 -0.03 16.22 -7.05
N ARG A 54 0.36 17.20 -6.22
CA ARG A 54 0.21 18.62 -6.56
C ARG A 54 1.00 19.00 -7.81
N MET A 55 2.25 18.58 -7.90
CA MET A 55 3.10 18.85 -9.06
C MET A 55 2.53 18.24 -10.35
N ILE A 56 1.98 17.02 -10.27
CA ILE A 56 1.35 16.34 -11.39
C ILE A 56 0.08 17.10 -11.82
N ARG A 57 -0.80 17.48 -10.88
CA ARG A 57 -2.01 18.25 -11.15
C ARG A 57 -1.69 19.59 -11.84
N ASP A 58 -0.65 20.30 -11.37
CA ASP A 58 -0.22 21.56 -11.95
C ASP A 58 0.40 21.35 -13.35
N ALA A 59 1.17 20.27 -13.56
CA ALA A 59 1.69 19.90 -14.87
C ALA A 59 0.58 19.57 -15.89
N VAL A 60 -0.48 18.84 -15.47
CA VAL A 60 -1.65 18.54 -16.31
C VAL A 60 -2.41 19.83 -16.68
N ARG A 61 -2.55 20.78 -15.75
CA ARG A 61 -3.18 22.08 -16.04
C ARG A 61 -2.37 22.91 -17.06
N ALA A 62 -1.06 22.83 -16.99
CA ALA A 62 -0.17 23.56 -17.90
C ALA A 62 0.02 22.87 -19.26
N ASN A 63 -0.14 21.54 -19.33
CA ASN A 63 0.00 20.75 -20.54
C ASN A 63 -1.30 20.00 -20.87
N HIS A 64 -2.06 20.55 -21.82
CA HIS A 64 -3.38 20.04 -22.20
C HIS A 64 -3.38 18.68 -22.90
N THR A 65 -2.21 18.08 -23.16
CA THR A 65 -2.11 16.73 -23.72
C THR A 65 -1.78 15.66 -22.65
N LEU A 66 -1.36 16.10 -21.45
CA LEU A 66 -0.97 15.19 -20.38
C LEU A 66 -2.18 14.56 -19.68
N LYS A 67 -2.11 13.25 -19.48
CA LYS A 67 -3.06 12.49 -18.70
C LYS A 67 -2.33 11.81 -17.53
N ALA A 68 -2.89 11.89 -16.34
CA ALA A 68 -2.31 11.29 -15.14
C ALA A 68 -3.37 10.56 -14.31
N VAL A 69 -3.02 9.37 -13.83
CA VAL A 69 -3.77 8.64 -12.82
C VAL A 69 -2.91 8.53 -11.55
N LEU A 70 -3.50 8.90 -10.41
CA LEU A 70 -2.86 8.89 -9.10
C LEU A 70 -3.44 7.72 -8.31
N LEU A 71 -2.68 6.63 -8.18
CA LEU A 71 -3.11 5.44 -7.46
C LEU A 71 -2.70 5.56 -5.98
N ARG A 72 -3.68 5.77 -5.08
CA ARG A 72 -3.48 5.91 -3.64
C ARG A 72 -3.54 4.54 -2.97
N TYR A 73 -2.38 3.90 -2.81
CA TYR A 73 -2.30 2.60 -2.15
C TYR A 73 -2.52 2.73 -0.65
N PHE A 74 -3.26 1.74 -0.11
CA PHE A 74 -3.29 1.56 1.34
C PHE A 74 -2.06 0.75 1.77
N ASN A 75 -2.17 -0.48 2.20
CA ASN A 75 -1.00 -1.25 2.65
C ASN A 75 -0.77 -2.47 1.72
N PRO A 76 0.00 -2.32 0.63
CA PRO A 76 0.36 -3.47 -0.20
C PRO A 76 1.16 -4.49 0.60
N ILE A 77 0.79 -5.76 0.49
CA ILE A 77 1.44 -6.91 1.11
C ILE A 77 1.44 -8.09 0.14
N GLY A 78 2.01 -9.22 0.55
CA GLY A 78 2.08 -10.40 -0.28
C GLY A 78 3.30 -10.43 -1.18
N ALA A 79 3.32 -11.40 -2.07
CA ALA A 79 4.37 -11.65 -3.03
C ALA A 79 3.79 -12.41 -4.22
N HIS A 80 4.60 -12.69 -5.25
CA HIS A 80 4.19 -13.59 -6.31
C HIS A 80 3.95 -15.00 -5.73
N PRO A 81 2.83 -15.68 -6.02
CA PRO A 81 2.47 -16.98 -5.41
C PRO A 81 3.56 -18.06 -5.55
N GLU A 82 4.31 -18.04 -6.66
CA GLU A 82 5.42 -18.95 -6.91
C GLU A 82 6.71 -18.58 -6.15
N GLY A 83 6.71 -17.53 -5.32
CA GLY A 83 7.86 -17.12 -4.52
C GLY A 83 9.06 -16.59 -5.33
N HIS A 84 8.83 -16.10 -6.55
CA HIS A 84 9.90 -15.56 -7.41
C HIS A 84 10.19 -14.09 -7.19
N ILE A 85 9.19 -13.31 -6.73
CA ILE A 85 9.27 -11.87 -6.50
C ILE A 85 8.49 -11.54 -5.23
N GLY A 86 9.10 -10.74 -4.35
CA GLY A 86 8.47 -10.27 -3.13
C GLY A 86 9.24 -9.11 -2.52
N GLU A 87 8.77 -8.61 -1.38
CA GLU A 87 9.41 -7.52 -0.66
C GLU A 87 10.69 -8.00 0.05
N LEU A 88 11.82 -7.41 -0.30
CA LEU A 88 13.13 -7.68 0.31
C LEU A 88 13.73 -6.38 0.85
N PRO A 89 13.34 -5.94 2.06
CA PRO A 89 13.84 -4.70 2.63
C PRO A 89 15.32 -4.79 2.98
N ILE A 90 16.06 -3.72 2.68
CA ILE A 90 17.45 -3.57 3.10
C ILE A 90 17.45 -3.18 4.59
N GLY A 91 18.05 -4.01 5.43
CA GLY A 91 18.16 -3.77 6.88
C GLY A 91 16.88 -4.14 7.66
N VAL A 92 16.44 -3.26 8.57
CA VAL A 92 15.24 -3.49 9.40
C VAL A 92 14.00 -3.14 8.60
N PRO A 93 13.01 -4.06 8.44
CA PRO A 93 11.77 -3.74 7.74
C PRO A 93 11.02 -2.59 8.41
N GLY A 94 10.55 -1.65 7.60
CA GLY A 94 9.63 -0.60 8.05
C GLY A 94 8.16 -1.02 8.06
N ASN A 95 7.83 -2.07 7.27
CA ASN A 95 6.47 -2.59 7.09
C ASN A 95 6.19 -3.79 7.98
N LEU A 96 4.91 -3.98 8.35
CA LEU A 96 4.50 -5.03 9.29
C LEU A 96 4.77 -6.44 8.76
N VAL A 97 4.32 -6.77 7.55
CA VAL A 97 4.36 -8.15 7.03
C VAL A 97 5.78 -8.67 6.84
N PRO A 98 6.74 -7.92 6.23
CA PRO A 98 8.13 -8.36 6.18
C PRO A 98 8.76 -8.54 7.58
N PHE A 99 8.34 -7.73 8.56
CA PHE A 99 8.80 -7.91 9.93
C PHE A 99 8.26 -9.21 10.55
N ILE A 100 6.97 -9.52 10.32
CA ILE A 100 6.33 -10.77 10.75
C ILE A 100 7.07 -11.97 10.14
N THR A 101 7.24 -11.99 8.81
CA THR A 101 7.85 -13.13 8.09
C THR A 101 9.31 -13.35 8.50
N GLN A 102 10.10 -12.28 8.67
CA GLN A 102 11.46 -12.37 9.18
C GLN A 102 11.53 -12.86 10.63
N THR A 103 10.55 -12.48 11.47
CA THR A 103 10.48 -12.96 12.85
C THR A 103 10.13 -14.44 12.90
N ALA A 104 9.12 -14.86 12.15
CA ALA A 104 8.74 -16.28 12.03
C ALA A 104 9.88 -17.14 11.45
N ALA A 105 10.66 -16.57 10.54
CA ALA A 105 11.85 -17.22 9.96
C ALA A 105 13.07 -17.29 10.91
N GLY A 106 12.98 -16.69 12.12
CA GLY A 106 14.07 -16.66 13.10
C GLY A 106 15.18 -15.64 12.79
N LEU A 107 14.98 -14.78 11.76
CA LEU A 107 15.93 -13.72 11.42
C LEU A 107 15.84 -12.54 12.39
N ARG A 108 14.73 -12.45 13.15
CA ARG A 108 14.50 -11.45 14.19
C ARG A 108 14.03 -12.12 15.46
N LYS A 109 14.43 -11.58 16.60
CA LYS A 109 14.12 -12.14 17.92
C LYS A 109 12.63 -12.11 18.21
N GLN A 110 11.96 -11.00 17.90
CA GLN A 110 10.54 -10.77 18.21
C GLN A 110 9.98 -9.59 17.42
N LEU A 111 8.65 -9.59 17.22
CA LEU A 111 7.87 -8.48 16.70
C LEU A 111 7.47 -7.56 17.85
N THR A 112 7.60 -6.24 17.68
CA THR A 112 7.01 -5.25 18.58
C THR A 112 5.69 -4.77 18.02
N ILE A 113 4.58 -5.01 18.74
CA ILE A 113 3.27 -4.44 18.45
C ILE A 113 3.20 -3.06 19.11
N HIS A 114 3.10 -2.01 18.31
CA HIS A 114 3.14 -0.63 18.78
C HIS A 114 1.75 -0.13 19.17
N GLY A 115 1.59 0.21 20.47
CA GLY A 115 0.35 0.71 21.05
C GLY A 115 -0.67 -0.41 21.32
N ASN A 116 -1.37 -0.30 22.44
CA ASN A 116 -2.45 -1.19 22.88
C ASN A 116 -3.65 -0.42 23.42
N ASP A 117 -3.67 0.88 23.19
CA ASP A 117 -4.63 1.84 23.75
C ASP A 117 -5.24 2.75 22.68
N TYR A 118 -5.12 2.38 21.38
CA TYR A 118 -5.86 3.06 20.32
C TYR A 118 -7.37 2.83 20.47
N ALA A 119 -8.17 3.77 19.99
CA ALA A 119 -9.64 3.66 19.97
C ALA A 119 -10.09 2.67 18.87
N THR A 120 -9.70 1.40 19.01
CA THR A 120 -9.98 0.26 18.13
C THR A 120 -10.42 -0.93 18.97
N THR A 121 -10.97 -1.98 18.36
CA THR A 121 -11.53 -3.12 19.08
C THR A 121 -10.52 -3.83 20.01
N ASP A 122 -9.25 -3.92 19.59
CA ASP A 122 -8.20 -4.62 20.34
C ASP A 122 -7.07 -3.69 20.80
N GLY A 123 -7.24 -2.38 20.63
CA GLY A 123 -6.28 -1.37 21.04
C GLY A 123 -5.09 -1.19 20.09
N THR A 124 -4.97 -1.98 19.01
CA THR A 124 -3.91 -1.85 18.01
C THR A 124 -4.39 -1.11 16.76
N CYS A 125 -3.46 -0.56 15.97
CA CYS A 125 -3.81 0.18 14.76
C CYS A 125 -4.54 -0.71 13.75
N VAL A 126 -5.51 -0.12 13.03
CA VAL A 126 -6.26 -0.77 11.96
C VAL A 126 -5.81 -0.24 10.61
N ARG A 127 -5.51 -1.13 9.66
CA ARG A 127 -5.07 -0.79 8.29
C ARG A 127 -5.81 -1.65 7.29
N ASP A 128 -5.89 -1.14 6.08
CA ASP A 128 -6.40 -1.87 4.90
C ASP A 128 -5.20 -2.51 4.19
N TYR A 129 -5.19 -3.83 4.13
CA TYR A 129 -4.13 -4.62 3.49
C TYR A 129 -4.64 -5.18 2.17
N LEU A 130 -3.87 -4.98 1.11
CA LEU A 130 -4.22 -5.49 -0.21
C LEU A 130 -3.03 -6.23 -0.83
N HIS A 131 -3.33 -7.23 -1.66
CA HIS A 131 -2.30 -8.01 -2.31
C HIS A 131 -1.55 -7.19 -3.36
N VAL A 132 -0.23 -7.33 -3.43
CA VAL A 132 0.62 -6.58 -4.39
C VAL A 132 0.25 -6.87 -5.85
N LEU A 133 -0.27 -8.06 -6.17
CA LEU A 133 -0.76 -8.38 -7.51
C LEU A 133 -2.00 -7.57 -7.89
N ASP A 134 -2.90 -7.29 -6.94
CA ASP A 134 -4.05 -6.41 -7.17
C ASP A 134 -3.61 -4.98 -7.43
N VAL A 135 -2.55 -4.51 -6.76
CA VAL A 135 -1.92 -3.23 -7.08
C VAL A 135 -1.35 -3.24 -8.49
N ALA A 136 -0.66 -4.30 -8.89
CA ALA A 136 -0.10 -4.42 -10.23
C ALA A 136 -1.19 -4.43 -11.31
N SER A 137 -2.29 -5.16 -11.08
CA SER A 137 -3.44 -5.19 -12.00
C SER A 137 -4.06 -3.80 -12.15
N ALA A 138 -4.18 -3.04 -11.06
CA ALA A 138 -4.71 -1.68 -11.08
C ALA A 138 -3.91 -0.73 -11.98
N HIS A 139 -2.58 -0.88 -12.05
CA HIS A 139 -1.74 -0.08 -12.97
C HIS A 139 -2.09 -0.35 -14.43
N VAL A 140 -2.28 -1.62 -14.79
CA VAL A 140 -2.64 -2.02 -16.15
C VAL A 140 -4.03 -1.49 -16.50
N MET A 141 -4.99 -1.61 -15.56
CA MET A 141 -6.37 -1.12 -15.75
C MET A 141 -6.41 0.40 -15.86
N ALA A 142 -5.66 1.12 -15.03
CA ALA A 142 -5.53 2.56 -15.09
C ALA A 142 -4.97 3.04 -16.44
N LEU A 143 -3.94 2.36 -16.98
CA LEU A 143 -3.39 2.67 -18.30
C LEU A 143 -4.40 2.41 -19.44
N ARG A 144 -5.17 1.31 -19.37
CA ARG A 144 -6.21 1.00 -20.35
C ARG A 144 -7.31 2.03 -20.31
N TRP A 145 -7.85 2.33 -19.12
CA TRP A 145 -8.88 3.32 -18.93
C TRP A 145 -8.44 4.72 -19.41
N MET A 146 -7.21 5.14 -19.06
CA MET A 146 -6.69 6.46 -19.43
C MET A 146 -6.58 6.66 -20.95
N LYS A 147 -6.31 5.60 -21.73
CA LYS A 147 -6.28 5.67 -23.20
C LYS A 147 -7.61 6.05 -23.81
N GLU A 148 -8.72 5.70 -23.16
CA GLU A 148 -10.08 5.96 -23.62
C GLU A 148 -10.58 7.34 -23.19
N GLN A 149 -9.86 8.03 -22.32
CA GLN A 149 -10.25 9.33 -21.79
C GLN A 149 -9.70 10.49 -22.64
N PRO A 150 -10.44 11.61 -22.75
CA PRO A 150 -9.93 12.82 -23.36
C PRO A 150 -8.80 13.44 -22.50
N SER A 151 -7.89 14.17 -23.12
CA SER A 151 -6.90 14.98 -22.42
C SER A 151 -7.39 16.44 -22.32
N PRO A 152 -6.96 17.21 -21.30
CA PRO A 152 -6.15 16.81 -20.16
C PRO A 152 -6.94 16.00 -19.13
N LEU A 153 -6.25 15.11 -18.40
CA LEU A 153 -6.85 14.28 -17.36
C LEU A 153 -5.96 14.20 -16.12
N CYS A 154 -6.52 14.35 -14.92
CA CYS A 154 -5.84 14.02 -13.68
C CYS A 154 -6.84 13.46 -12.68
N GLU A 155 -6.84 12.13 -12.49
CA GLU A 155 -7.79 11.44 -11.63
C GLU A 155 -7.06 10.63 -10.55
N ALA A 156 -7.61 10.64 -9.31
CA ALA A 156 -7.12 9.83 -8.21
C ALA A 156 -8.05 8.64 -7.95
N PHE A 157 -7.47 7.50 -7.58
CA PHE A 157 -8.18 6.28 -7.22
C PHE A 157 -7.57 5.64 -5.98
N ASN A 158 -8.43 5.29 -5.01
CA ASN A 158 -8.03 4.51 -3.86
C ASN A 158 -7.86 3.04 -4.24
N LEU A 159 -6.75 2.45 -3.83
CA LEU A 159 -6.51 1.02 -3.94
C LEU A 159 -6.38 0.40 -2.54
N GLY A 160 -7.46 -0.23 -2.10
CA GLY A 160 -7.58 -0.95 -0.84
C GLY A 160 -8.62 -2.06 -0.98
N ALA A 161 -8.61 -3.02 -0.07
CA ALA A 161 -9.60 -4.10 -0.02
C ALA A 161 -10.99 -3.58 0.39
N GLY A 162 -11.04 -2.38 1.03
CA GLY A 162 -12.27 -1.78 1.54
C GLY A 162 -12.62 -2.23 2.95
N GLU A 163 -11.72 -2.94 3.61
CA GLU A 163 -11.87 -3.40 4.99
C GLU A 163 -10.61 -3.17 5.81
N GLY A 164 -10.80 -2.96 7.11
CA GLY A 164 -9.71 -2.69 8.04
C GLY A 164 -9.40 -3.88 8.93
N HIS A 165 -8.12 -4.26 9.01
CA HIS A 165 -7.63 -5.29 9.94
C HIS A 165 -6.65 -4.69 10.93
N SER A 166 -6.79 -5.05 12.21
CA SER A 166 -5.85 -4.62 13.25
C SER A 166 -4.51 -5.35 13.12
N VAL A 167 -3.45 -4.73 13.67
CA VAL A 167 -2.12 -5.36 13.68
C VAL A 167 -2.18 -6.73 14.34
N LYS A 168 -2.92 -6.87 15.45
CA LYS A 168 -3.08 -8.15 16.14
C LYS A 168 -3.79 -9.18 15.26
N GLN A 169 -4.90 -8.80 14.60
CA GLN A 169 -5.61 -9.69 13.67
C GLN A 169 -4.70 -10.19 12.54
N VAL A 170 -3.85 -9.33 11.97
CA VAL A 170 -2.90 -9.73 10.92
C VAL A 170 -1.88 -10.74 11.43
N VAL A 171 -1.35 -10.55 12.64
CA VAL A 171 -0.38 -11.48 13.26
C VAL A 171 -1.05 -12.81 13.56
N ASP A 172 -2.22 -12.79 14.18
CA ASP A 172 -2.97 -14.01 14.56
C ASP A 172 -3.36 -14.80 13.29
N LEU A 173 -3.81 -14.11 12.23
CA LEU A 173 -4.12 -14.73 10.93
C LEU A 173 -2.89 -15.31 10.24
N PHE A 174 -1.73 -14.63 10.32
CA PHE A 174 -0.47 -15.15 9.80
C PHE A 174 -0.07 -16.46 10.50
N GLU A 175 -0.16 -16.50 11.84
CA GLU A 175 0.12 -17.72 12.62
C GLU A 175 -0.83 -18.86 12.22
N GLU A 176 -2.12 -18.56 12.01
CA GLU A 176 -3.13 -19.54 11.56
C GLU A 176 -2.83 -20.09 10.17
N VAL A 177 -2.57 -19.21 9.21
CA VAL A 177 -2.42 -19.58 7.79
C VAL A 177 -1.12 -20.32 7.50
N THR A 178 -0.04 -19.98 8.23
CA THR A 178 1.30 -20.53 7.99
C THR A 178 1.70 -21.62 8.97
N GLY A 179 1.00 -21.75 10.10
CA GLY A 179 1.39 -22.61 11.21
C GLY A 179 2.68 -22.16 11.93
N GLN A 180 3.17 -20.95 11.64
CA GLN A 180 4.39 -20.42 12.21
C GLN A 180 4.10 -19.52 13.40
N HIS A 181 4.81 -19.73 14.50
CA HIS A 181 4.70 -18.85 15.66
C HIS A 181 5.53 -17.57 15.49
N VAL A 182 4.95 -16.41 15.84
CA VAL A 182 5.60 -15.09 15.80
C VAL A 182 5.80 -14.60 17.24
N PRO A 183 7.00 -14.70 17.82
CA PRO A 183 7.32 -14.08 19.10
C PRO A 183 7.00 -12.60 19.08
N LYS A 184 6.17 -12.13 20.00
CA LYS A 184 5.67 -10.75 20.00
C LYS A 184 5.70 -10.12 21.40
N VAL A 185 6.00 -8.83 21.45
CA VAL A 185 5.96 -8.00 22.66
C VAL A 185 5.17 -6.73 22.42
N GLN A 186 4.59 -6.19 23.48
CA GLN A 186 3.92 -4.91 23.44
C GLN A 186 4.93 -3.76 23.56
N GLY A 187 4.82 -2.75 22.68
CA GLY A 187 5.61 -1.52 22.73
C GLY A 187 4.73 -0.27 22.84
N PRO A 188 5.35 0.89 23.07
CA PRO A 188 4.63 2.17 23.08
C PRO A 188 4.07 2.50 21.70
N ARG A 189 3.13 3.45 21.61
CA ARG A 189 2.65 3.99 20.34
C ARG A 189 3.81 4.50 19.50
N ARG A 190 3.72 4.27 18.20
CA ARG A 190 4.66 4.82 17.23
C ARG A 190 4.22 6.24 16.85
N ALA A 191 5.14 7.18 16.82
CA ALA A 191 4.85 8.56 16.43
C ALA A 191 4.34 8.63 14.98
N GLY A 192 3.24 9.35 14.77
CA GLY A 192 2.61 9.52 13.46
C GLY A 192 1.66 8.40 13.03
N ASP A 193 1.49 7.34 13.86
CA ASP A 193 0.50 6.30 13.55
C ASP A 193 -0.93 6.82 13.70
N VAL A 194 -1.75 6.56 12.68
CA VAL A 194 -3.19 6.77 12.67
C VAL A 194 -3.88 5.57 13.33
N ALA A 195 -4.90 5.79 14.18
CA ALA A 195 -5.59 4.70 14.86
C ALA A 195 -6.22 3.71 13.87
N ALA A 196 -6.92 4.23 12.84
CA ALA A 196 -7.57 3.38 11.83
C ALA A 196 -7.64 4.11 10.48
N ILE A 197 -7.38 3.37 9.39
CA ILE A 197 -7.59 3.86 8.03
C ILE A 197 -7.84 2.70 7.07
N TRP A 198 -8.95 2.75 6.29
CA TRP A 198 -9.27 1.83 5.19
C TRP A 198 -10.00 2.55 4.07
N ALA A 199 -9.95 1.98 2.86
CA ALA A 199 -10.42 2.60 1.64
C ALA A 199 -11.94 2.53 1.46
N ASP A 200 -12.52 3.60 0.94
CA ASP A 200 -13.66 3.47 0.04
C ASP A 200 -13.09 3.21 -1.37
N ASN A 201 -13.27 2.00 -1.89
CA ASN A 201 -12.79 1.58 -3.20
C ASN A 201 -13.88 1.62 -4.29
N THR A 202 -15.02 2.24 -4.02
CA THR A 202 -16.16 2.31 -4.93
C THR A 202 -15.75 2.91 -6.28
N LYS A 203 -15.00 4.01 -6.27
CA LYS A 203 -14.57 4.67 -7.51
C LYS A 203 -13.64 3.79 -8.36
N SER A 204 -12.67 3.10 -7.78
CA SER A 204 -11.81 2.18 -8.52
C SER A 204 -12.59 1.01 -9.11
N ARG A 205 -13.60 0.51 -8.41
CA ARG A 205 -14.49 -0.55 -8.93
C ARG A 205 -15.37 -0.08 -10.07
N GLU A 206 -16.05 1.05 -9.92
CA GLU A 206 -17.02 1.54 -10.88
C GLU A 206 -16.37 2.15 -12.14
N VAL A 207 -15.24 2.86 -11.99
CA VAL A 207 -14.61 3.60 -13.08
C VAL A 207 -13.51 2.80 -13.76
N LEU A 208 -12.62 2.14 -12.99
CA LEU A 208 -11.56 1.32 -13.58
C LEU A 208 -11.98 -0.13 -13.83
N GLY A 209 -13.12 -0.58 -13.25
CA GLY A 209 -13.49 -1.99 -13.23
C GLY A 209 -12.58 -2.85 -12.34
N TRP A 210 -11.75 -2.21 -11.50
CA TRP A 210 -10.78 -2.89 -10.65
C TRP A 210 -11.43 -3.45 -9.38
N ASN A 211 -11.12 -4.70 -9.05
CA ASN A 211 -11.51 -5.34 -7.80
C ASN A 211 -10.28 -5.92 -7.12
N CYS A 212 -10.34 -6.01 -5.78
CA CYS A 212 -9.39 -6.78 -5.00
C CYS A 212 -9.77 -8.26 -5.15
N GLU A 213 -8.91 -9.05 -5.83
CA GLU A 213 -9.16 -10.46 -6.14
C GLU A 213 -8.56 -11.41 -5.10
N HIS A 214 -7.54 -10.93 -4.37
CA HIS A 214 -6.81 -11.71 -3.37
C HIS A 214 -7.21 -11.27 -1.97
N ASP A 215 -7.50 -12.25 -1.11
CA ASP A 215 -7.80 -12.02 0.29
C ASP A 215 -6.53 -11.85 1.15
N LEU A 216 -6.72 -11.39 2.39
CA LEU A 216 -5.61 -11.23 3.35
C LEU A 216 -4.89 -12.56 3.63
N ARG A 217 -5.61 -13.70 3.61
CA ARG A 217 -5.04 -15.03 3.87
C ARG A 217 -4.04 -15.43 2.78
N SER A 218 -4.41 -15.26 1.52
CA SER A 218 -3.53 -15.53 0.38
C SER A 218 -2.31 -14.60 0.39
N ALA A 219 -2.51 -13.32 0.65
CA ALA A 219 -1.41 -12.35 0.72
C ALA A 219 -0.38 -12.70 1.82
N LEU A 220 -0.83 -13.12 3.01
CA LEU A 220 0.06 -13.55 4.10
C LEU A 220 0.79 -14.86 3.77
N ARG A 221 0.10 -15.82 3.13
CA ARG A 221 0.72 -17.08 2.67
C ARG A 221 1.81 -16.81 1.64
N ASP A 222 1.53 -15.97 0.65
CA ASP A 222 2.46 -15.68 -0.43
C ASP A 222 3.68 -14.88 0.07
N ALA A 223 3.48 -13.96 1.02
CA ALA A 223 4.59 -13.30 1.71
C ALA A 223 5.47 -14.29 2.49
N TRP A 224 4.88 -15.32 3.10
CA TRP A 224 5.63 -16.36 3.79
C TRP A 224 6.38 -17.28 2.81
N ASN A 225 5.75 -17.70 1.71
CA ASN A 225 6.41 -18.49 0.66
C ASN A 225 7.64 -17.77 0.10
N TRP A 226 7.52 -16.47 -0.16
CA TRP A 226 8.65 -15.63 -0.55
C TRP A 226 9.78 -15.62 0.50
N GLN A 227 9.44 -15.47 1.78
CA GLN A 227 10.46 -15.49 2.85
C GLN A 227 11.17 -16.85 2.93
N CYS A 228 10.48 -17.96 2.65
CA CYS A 228 11.08 -19.30 2.62
C CYS A 228 12.02 -19.45 1.43
N SER A 229 11.65 -18.99 0.23
CA SER A 229 12.49 -19.10 -0.97
C SER A 229 13.83 -18.35 -0.82
N LEU A 230 13.84 -17.24 -0.07
CA LEU A 230 15.08 -16.51 0.24
C LEU A 230 16.07 -17.32 1.09
N LYS A 231 15.59 -18.19 2.00
CA LYS A 231 16.44 -19.07 2.80
C LYS A 231 17.08 -20.16 1.96
N GLU A 232 16.32 -20.76 1.05
CA GLU A 232 16.81 -21.79 0.14
C GLU A 232 17.91 -21.24 -0.79
N ALA A 233 17.69 -20.05 -1.35
CA ALA A 233 18.70 -19.39 -2.19
C ALA A 233 20.00 -19.09 -1.42
N SER A 234 19.92 -18.74 -0.12
CA SER A 234 21.09 -18.45 0.71
C SER A 234 21.86 -19.71 1.16
N ALA A 235 21.22 -20.89 1.15
CA ALA A 235 21.84 -22.15 1.52
C ALA A 235 22.66 -22.79 0.39
N HIS A 236 22.53 -22.27 -0.85
CA HIS A 236 23.20 -22.79 -2.05
C HIS A 236 24.40 -21.91 -2.48
N HIS A 237 24.74 -20.90 -1.70
CA HIS A 237 25.95 -20.05 -1.84
C HIS A 237 26.87 -20.17 -0.63
#